data_bef1dc47fbb83e8276653e225e31a172
#
_entry.id   bef1dc47fbb83e8276653e225e31a172
#
_cell.length_a   1.000
_cell.length_b   1.000
_cell.length_c   1.000
_cell.angle_alpha   90.00
_cell.angle_beta   90.00
_cell.angle_gamma   90.00
#
_symmetry.space_group_name_H-M   'P 1'
#
loop_
_entity.id
_entity.type
_entity.pdbx_description
1 polymer ?
#
loop_
_entity_poly.entity_id
_entity_poly.type
_entity_poly.pdbx_seq_one_letter_code
_entity_poly.pdbx_strand_id
1 'polypeptide(L)'
;MSLTDNIETDGFDLKALLDSEAAGEVIRVMQICNAWRYCEGFCAVFPAMTRRRQFDEGDVSYLANLCHSCGACYHACQYAPPHEFGVNVPQALAAARNDSYAAYAWPAPLAGLFRRNGLFVTLGVSAGLALTVGLMLAMIAPQLFWGIHLGEGAFYRIMPHTMMAAVPLAISAFVLVSFILGWRRYWSHTGAEWGWFPDLVDAVEASATLRHIGGEV
;
A
#
# COMPACT_ATOMS: atom_id res chain seq x y z
N MET A 1 -0.40 15.85 25.77
CA MET A 1 -1.50 15.95 24.79
C MET A 1 -1.05 15.07 23.64
N SER A 2 -1.51 13.82 23.65
CA SER A 2 -1.02 12.77 22.75
C SER A 2 -1.50 13.02 21.31
N LEU A 3 -0.61 12.84 20.32
CA LEU A 3 -0.92 12.94 18.89
C LEU A 3 -1.96 11.93 18.42
N THR A 4 -2.33 10.99 19.29
CA THR A 4 -3.34 9.96 19.02
C THR A 4 -4.77 10.48 19.05
N ASP A 5 -5.04 11.63 19.70
CA ASP A 5 -6.40 12.18 19.86
C ASP A 5 -6.95 12.86 18.58
N ASN A 6 -6.13 13.04 17.54
CA ASN A 6 -6.54 13.72 16.30
C ASN A 6 -6.87 12.78 15.11
N ILE A 7 -6.87 11.45 15.31
CA ILE A 7 -7.12 10.48 14.23
C ILE A 7 -8.63 10.16 14.09
N GLU A 8 -9.45 10.65 15.02
CA GLU A 8 -10.87 10.33 15.11
C GLU A 8 -11.80 11.15 14.19
N THR A 9 -11.25 11.97 13.28
CA THR A 9 -12.05 12.98 12.55
C THR A 9 -12.72 12.50 11.27
N ASP A 10 -12.50 11.27 10.78
CA ASP A 10 -13.05 10.83 9.49
C ASP A 10 -14.08 9.68 9.58
N GLY A 11 -14.60 9.34 10.76
CA GLY A 11 -15.63 8.30 10.90
C GLY A 11 -15.18 6.87 10.52
N PHE A 12 -13.90 6.67 10.32
CA PHE A 12 -13.28 5.39 9.99
C PHE A 12 -12.45 4.93 11.21
N ASP A 13 -12.92 3.89 11.89
CA ASP A 13 -12.26 3.36 13.06
C ASP A 13 -10.99 2.59 12.65
N LEU A 14 -9.86 3.30 12.65
CA LEU A 14 -8.53 2.75 12.38
C LEU A 14 -8.23 1.58 13.33
N LYS A 15 -8.65 1.69 14.58
CA LYS A 15 -8.41 0.69 15.62
C LYS A 15 -9.16 -0.61 15.32
N ALA A 16 -10.43 -0.53 14.90
CA ALA A 16 -11.21 -1.72 14.56
C ALA A 16 -10.65 -2.50 13.35
N LEU A 17 -9.94 -1.81 12.44
CA LEU A 17 -9.28 -2.47 11.32
C LEU A 17 -7.97 -3.15 11.71
N LEU A 18 -7.26 -2.55 12.64
CA LEU A 18 -5.98 -3.07 13.11
C LEU A 18 -6.14 -4.12 14.21
N ASP A 19 -7.26 -4.09 14.94
CA ASP A 19 -7.68 -5.13 15.91
C ASP A 19 -8.45 -6.27 15.19
N SER A 20 -8.01 -6.59 13.97
CA SER A 20 -8.63 -7.58 13.13
C SER A 20 -8.20 -9.01 13.50
N GLU A 21 -8.98 -10.01 13.08
CA GLU A 21 -8.61 -11.43 13.18
C GLU A 21 -7.23 -11.69 12.54
N ALA A 22 -6.92 -10.96 11.45
CA ALA A 22 -5.64 -11.05 10.78
C ALA A 22 -4.48 -10.56 11.67
N ALA A 23 -4.68 -9.49 12.43
CA ALA A 23 -3.67 -9.01 13.38
C ALA A 23 -3.43 -10.02 14.51
N GLY A 24 -4.52 -10.62 15.05
CA GLY A 24 -4.43 -11.67 16.04
C GLY A 24 -3.64 -12.88 15.55
N GLU A 25 -3.86 -13.30 14.31
CA GLU A 25 -3.12 -14.39 13.68
C GLU A 25 -1.64 -14.05 13.49
N VAL A 26 -1.31 -12.83 13.07
CA VAL A 26 0.08 -12.37 12.98
C VAL A 26 0.77 -12.46 14.33
N ILE A 27 0.14 -11.95 15.40
CA ILE A 27 0.69 -11.99 16.76
C ILE A 27 0.96 -13.43 17.17
N ARG A 28 0.00 -14.32 16.97
CA ARG A 28 0.14 -15.75 17.28
C ARG A 28 1.33 -16.37 16.55
N VAL A 29 1.40 -16.18 15.25
CA VAL A 29 2.46 -16.74 14.40
C VAL A 29 3.82 -16.17 14.78
N MET A 30 3.90 -14.85 14.99
CA MET A 30 5.16 -14.18 15.38
C MET A 30 5.65 -14.62 16.75
N GLN A 31 4.77 -14.89 17.71
CA GLN A 31 5.15 -15.45 19.02
C GLN A 31 5.80 -16.82 18.88
N ILE A 32 5.22 -17.71 18.05
CA ILE A 32 5.80 -19.02 17.76
C ILE A 32 7.16 -18.88 17.07
N CYS A 33 7.26 -18.05 16.04
CA CYS A 33 8.49 -17.81 15.31
C CYS A 33 9.58 -17.19 16.20
N ASN A 34 9.23 -16.30 17.11
CA ASN A 34 10.16 -15.64 18.03
C ASN A 34 10.75 -16.61 19.07
N ALA A 35 10.00 -17.66 19.44
CA ALA A 35 10.50 -18.73 20.31
C ALA A 35 11.56 -19.59 19.63
N TRP A 36 11.44 -19.82 18.31
CA TRP A 36 12.32 -20.73 17.55
C TRP A 36 13.44 -20.07 16.79
N ARG A 37 13.24 -18.89 16.22
CA ARG A 37 14.22 -18.05 15.49
C ARG A 37 14.97 -18.75 14.34
N TYR A 38 14.49 -19.88 13.85
CA TYR A 38 15.13 -20.63 12.78
C TYR A 38 15.29 -19.80 11.49
N CYS A 39 14.32 -18.95 11.18
CA CYS A 39 14.30 -18.15 9.95
C CYS A 39 14.98 -16.79 10.08
N GLU A 40 15.78 -16.54 11.12
CA GLU A 40 16.35 -15.22 11.41
C GLU A 40 17.20 -14.67 10.25
N GLY A 41 17.88 -15.54 9.49
CA GLY A 41 18.66 -15.16 8.31
C GLY A 41 17.90 -15.08 6.99
N PHE A 42 16.59 -15.40 6.94
CA PHE A 42 15.88 -15.51 5.67
C PHE A 42 15.49 -14.17 5.05
N CYS A 43 15.10 -13.20 5.86
CA CYS A 43 14.69 -11.87 5.38
C CYS A 43 14.64 -10.85 6.53
N ALA A 44 14.41 -9.59 6.20
CA ALA A 44 14.37 -8.48 7.16
C ALA A 44 13.26 -8.60 8.23
N VAL A 45 12.20 -9.37 7.99
CA VAL A 45 11.07 -9.55 8.94
C VAL A 45 11.53 -10.18 10.25
N PHE A 46 12.35 -11.22 10.19
CA PHE A 46 12.73 -11.98 11.38
C PHE A 46 13.65 -11.21 12.34
N PRO A 47 14.73 -10.54 11.89
CA PRO A 47 15.50 -9.66 12.74
C PRO A 47 14.67 -8.50 13.33
N ALA A 48 13.71 -7.97 12.57
CA ALA A 48 12.80 -6.95 13.08
C ALA A 48 11.85 -7.50 14.16
N MET A 49 11.35 -8.72 13.97
CA MET A 49 10.52 -9.45 14.93
C MET A 49 11.28 -9.73 16.24
N THR A 50 12.52 -10.21 16.16
CA THR A 50 13.29 -10.63 17.36
C THR A 50 13.62 -9.49 18.31
N ARG A 51 13.56 -8.24 17.86
CA ARG A 51 13.71 -7.03 18.69
C ARG A 51 12.50 -6.78 19.59
N ARG A 52 11.38 -7.46 19.36
CA ARG A 52 10.11 -7.26 20.04
C ARG A 52 9.74 -8.45 20.91
N ARG A 53 9.35 -8.18 22.15
CA ARG A 53 8.84 -9.23 23.06
C ARG A 53 7.34 -9.35 23.03
N GLN A 54 6.68 -8.26 22.78
CA GLN A 54 5.23 -8.14 22.59
C GLN A 54 5.01 -7.39 21.28
N PHE A 55 3.91 -7.66 20.62
CA PHE A 55 3.56 -7.05 19.34
C PHE A 55 2.32 -6.20 19.53
N ASP A 56 2.44 -4.92 19.29
CA ASP A 56 1.32 -4.00 19.19
C ASP A 56 0.81 -3.86 17.74
N GLU A 57 -0.25 -3.08 17.55
CA GLU A 57 -0.85 -2.85 16.23
C GLU A 57 0.13 -2.20 15.25
N GLY A 58 0.97 -1.29 15.73
CA GLY A 58 2.02 -0.65 14.93
C GLY A 58 3.07 -1.64 14.48
N ASP A 59 3.48 -2.55 15.36
CA ASP A 59 4.43 -3.63 15.05
C ASP A 59 3.87 -4.60 14.02
N VAL A 60 2.59 -4.99 14.15
CA VAL A 60 1.91 -5.85 13.17
C VAL A 60 1.88 -5.19 11.80
N SER A 61 1.50 -3.92 11.75
CA SER A 61 1.48 -3.15 10.50
C SER A 61 2.88 -3.02 9.89
N TYR A 62 3.89 -2.77 10.71
CA TYR A 62 5.28 -2.68 10.27
C TYR A 62 5.79 -4.00 9.69
N LEU A 63 5.65 -5.11 10.41
CA LEU A 63 6.09 -6.44 9.96
C LEU A 63 5.33 -6.90 8.71
N ALA A 64 4.03 -6.63 8.64
CA ALA A 64 3.21 -6.95 7.48
C ALA A 64 3.69 -6.24 6.22
N ASN A 65 4.08 -4.97 6.31
CA ASN A 65 4.57 -4.19 5.18
C ASN A 65 6.05 -4.46 4.85
N LEU A 66 6.82 -5.00 5.78
CA LEU A 66 8.19 -5.42 5.55
C LEU A 66 8.29 -6.77 4.80
N CYS A 67 7.25 -7.60 4.86
CA CYS A 67 7.24 -8.93 4.25
C CYS A 67 7.11 -8.87 2.71
N HIS A 68 7.96 -9.58 1.99
CA HIS A 68 7.92 -9.68 0.52
C HIS A 68 7.02 -10.79 -0.02
N SER A 69 6.39 -11.58 0.85
CA SER A 69 5.55 -12.74 0.48
C SER A 69 6.27 -13.77 -0.42
N CYS A 70 7.59 -13.91 -0.29
CA CYS A 70 8.39 -14.83 -1.10
C CYS A 70 8.16 -16.32 -0.78
N GLY A 71 7.59 -16.64 0.39
CA GLY A 71 7.27 -18.01 0.81
C GLY A 71 8.45 -18.82 1.35
N ALA A 72 9.68 -18.34 1.32
CA ALA A 72 10.86 -19.09 1.76
C ALA A 72 10.73 -19.60 3.21
N CYS A 73 10.27 -18.76 4.13
CA CYS A 73 10.03 -19.14 5.51
C CYS A 73 8.91 -20.18 5.68
N TYR A 74 7.91 -20.22 4.79
CA TYR A 74 6.85 -21.22 4.82
C TYR A 74 7.35 -22.60 4.40
N HIS A 75 8.10 -22.67 3.31
CA HIS A 75 8.64 -23.92 2.79
C HIS A 75 9.71 -24.56 3.70
N ALA A 76 10.44 -23.74 4.45
CA ALA A 76 11.44 -24.22 5.41
C ALA A 76 10.88 -24.49 6.81
N CYS A 77 9.60 -24.14 7.09
CA CYS A 77 9.04 -24.21 8.42
C CYS A 77 8.57 -25.60 8.78
N GLN A 78 9.13 -26.19 9.84
CA GLN A 78 8.65 -27.48 10.38
C GLN A 78 7.27 -27.38 11.04
N TYR A 79 6.80 -26.20 11.39
CA TYR A 79 5.49 -25.93 12.00
C TYR A 79 4.44 -25.50 10.98
N ALA A 80 4.78 -25.46 9.70
CA ALA A 80 3.80 -25.25 8.64
C ALA A 80 2.81 -26.43 8.55
N PRO A 81 1.62 -26.24 8.00
CA PRO A 81 0.68 -27.34 7.76
C PRO A 81 1.36 -28.53 7.05
N PRO A 82 1.11 -29.78 7.47
CA PRO A 82 0.03 -30.27 8.32
C PRO A 82 0.30 -30.27 9.84
N HIS A 83 1.33 -29.56 10.31
CA HIS A 83 1.60 -29.46 11.75
C HIS A 83 0.45 -28.76 12.50
N GLU A 84 0.18 -29.17 13.76
CA GLU A 84 -0.92 -28.63 14.57
C GLU A 84 -0.86 -27.12 14.81
N PHE A 85 0.34 -26.53 14.81
CA PHE A 85 0.52 -25.07 14.92
C PHE A 85 0.10 -24.32 13.66
N GLY A 86 0.10 -24.95 12.50
CA GLY A 86 -0.39 -24.39 11.25
C GLY A 86 0.25 -23.07 10.88
N VAL A 87 1.56 -22.89 11.14
CA VAL A 87 2.25 -21.62 10.95
C VAL A 87 2.36 -21.27 9.46
N ASN A 88 1.74 -20.15 9.08
CA ASN A 88 1.83 -19.60 7.72
C ASN A 88 2.11 -18.10 7.76
N VAL A 89 3.39 -17.75 7.95
CA VAL A 89 3.85 -16.36 8.04
C VAL A 89 3.44 -15.52 6.83
N PRO A 90 3.68 -15.94 5.57
CA PRO A 90 3.32 -15.13 4.41
C PRO A 90 1.83 -14.82 4.32
N GLN A 91 0.98 -15.80 4.61
CA GLN A 91 -0.47 -15.64 4.56
C GLN A 91 -0.98 -14.68 5.64
N ALA A 92 -0.51 -14.85 6.88
CA ALA A 92 -0.90 -14.00 7.99
C ALA A 92 -0.49 -12.54 7.74
N LEU A 93 0.77 -12.32 7.33
CA LEU A 93 1.27 -10.98 7.04
C LEU A 93 0.60 -10.36 5.80
N ALA A 94 0.25 -11.14 4.78
CA ALA A 94 -0.47 -10.63 3.61
C ALA A 94 -1.90 -10.18 3.97
N ALA A 95 -2.60 -10.92 4.84
CA ALA A 95 -3.92 -10.53 5.33
C ALA A 95 -3.85 -9.21 6.12
N ALA A 96 -2.95 -9.11 7.10
CA ALA A 96 -2.76 -7.89 7.88
C ALA A 96 -2.31 -6.69 7.01
N ARG A 97 -1.52 -6.93 5.96
CA ARG A 97 -1.15 -5.89 4.98
C ARG A 97 -2.34 -5.33 4.24
N ASN A 98 -3.28 -6.17 3.83
CA ASN A 98 -4.52 -5.72 3.19
C ASN A 98 -5.33 -4.79 4.11
N ASP A 99 -5.41 -5.15 5.40
CA ASP A 99 -6.08 -4.32 6.39
C ASP A 99 -5.33 -2.99 6.60
N SER A 100 -4.00 -3.02 6.67
CA SER A 100 -3.18 -1.81 6.79
C SER A 100 -3.34 -0.87 5.59
N TYR A 101 -3.44 -1.39 4.36
CA TYR A 101 -3.68 -0.57 3.18
C TYR A 101 -5.03 0.14 3.23
N ALA A 102 -6.07 -0.55 3.71
CA ALA A 102 -7.37 0.07 3.91
C ALA A 102 -7.33 1.14 5.01
N ALA A 103 -6.60 0.86 6.09
CA ALA A 103 -6.50 1.74 7.25
C ALA A 103 -5.77 3.06 6.97
N TYR A 104 -4.68 3.00 6.21
CA TYR A 104 -3.87 4.19 5.94
C TYR A 104 -4.25 4.94 4.66
N ALA A 105 -5.15 4.37 3.84
CA ALA A 105 -5.59 5.02 2.60
C ALA A 105 -6.28 6.37 2.87
N TRP A 106 -6.05 7.32 1.97
CA TRP A 106 -6.74 8.60 1.95
C TRP A 106 -7.26 8.88 0.52
N PRO A 107 -8.49 9.35 0.38
CA PRO A 107 -9.54 9.57 1.40
C PRO A 107 -10.13 8.25 1.93
N ALA A 108 -10.39 8.20 3.24
CA ALA A 108 -10.88 7.00 3.91
C ALA A 108 -12.13 6.35 3.28
N PRO A 109 -13.15 7.10 2.80
CA PRO A 109 -14.30 6.49 2.13
C PRO A 109 -13.96 5.65 0.91
N LEU A 110 -12.87 5.97 0.19
CA LEU A 110 -12.42 5.20 -0.98
C LEU A 110 -11.79 3.86 -0.59
N ALA A 111 -11.26 3.72 0.63
CA ALA A 111 -10.71 2.47 1.14
C ALA A 111 -11.76 1.35 1.19
N GLY A 112 -12.99 1.68 1.60
CA GLY A 112 -14.11 0.73 1.59
C GLY A 112 -14.50 0.24 0.19
N LEU A 113 -14.30 1.09 -0.82
CA LEU A 113 -14.56 0.76 -2.23
C LEU A 113 -13.50 -0.17 -2.81
N PHE A 114 -12.26 -0.10 -2.31
CA PHE A 114 -11.17 -0.96 -2.71
C PHE A 114 -11.44 -2.45 -2.40
N ARG A 115 -12.21 -2.75 -1.36
CA ARG A 115 -12.64 -4.13 -1.06
C ARG A 115 -13.52 -4.75 -2.17
N ARG A 116 -14.18 -3.91 -2.99
CA ARG A 116 -14.95 -4.32 -4.18
C ARG A 116 -14.16 -4.03 -5.45
N ASN A 117 -12.87 -4.33 -5.43
CA ASN A 117 -11.87 -3.91 -6.40
C ASN A 117 -12.33 -4.06 -7.87
N GLY A 118 -12.80 -5.24 -8.29
CA GLY A 118 -13.17 -5.48 -9.68
C GLY A 118 -14.26 -4.54 -10.19
N LEU A 119 -15.37 -4.43 -9.46
CA LEU A 119 -16.49 -3.58 -9.84
C LEU A 119 -16.11 -2.10 -9.81
N PHE A 120 -15.41 -1.68 -8.75
CA PHE A 120 -15.07 -0.28 -8.56
C PHE A 120 -14.05 0.22 -9.56
N VAL A 121 -13.01 -0.58 -9.87
CA VAL A 121 -12.03 -0.25 -10.90
C VAL A 121 -12.71 -0.15 -12.26
N THR A 122 -13.58 -1.11 -12.61
CA THR A 122 -14.29 -1.09 -13.89
C THR A 122 -15.17 0.16 -14.02
N LEU A 123 -15.97 0.48 -13.00
CA LEU A 123 -16.82 1.67 -13.01
C LEU A 123 -15.99 2.96 -13.00
N GLY A 124 -14.92 3.02 -12.22
CA GLY A 124 -14.02 4.18 -12.15
C GLY A 124 -13.32 4.45 -13.47
N VAL A 125 -12.77 3.44 -14.11
CA VAL A 125 -12.13 3.56 -15.43
C VAL A 125 -13.16 3.96 -16.49
N SER A 126 -14.33 3.32 -16.52
CA SER A 126 -15.39 3.65 -17.47
C SER A 126 -15.91 5.09 -17.29
N ALA A 127 -16.12 5.51 -16.05
CA ALA A 127 -16.55 6.88 -15.74
C ALA A 127 -15.46 7.90 -16.07
N GLY A 128 -14.20 7.61 -15.77
CA GLY A 128 -13.07 8.46 -16.13
C GLY A 128 -12.92 8.64 -17.63
N LEU A 129 -13.04 7.54 -18.39
CA LEU A 129 -13.02 7.59 -19.86
C LEU A 129 -14.20 8.39 -20.41
N ALA A 130 -15.41 8.14 -19.92
CA ALA A 130 -16.61 8.86 -20.34
C ALA A 130 -16.51 10.36 -20.00
N LEU A 131 -15.98 10.70 -18.83
CA LEU A 131 -15.74 12.09 -18.43
C LEU A 131 -14.72 12.78 -19.34
N THR A 132 -13.61 12.11 -19.65
CA THR A 132 -12.57 12.66 -20.53
C THR A 132 -13.11 12.90 -21.92
N VAL A 133 -13.82 11.93 -22.52
CA VAL A 133 -14.45 12.06 -23.81
C VAL A 133 -15.55 13.13 -23.79
N GLY A 134 -16.39 13.17 -22.74
CA GLY A 134 -17.43 14.17 -22.56
C GLY A 134 -16.88 15.60 -22.47
N LEU A 135 -15.82 15.82 -21.69
CA LEU A 135 -15.14 17.11 -21.62
C LEU A 135 -14.53 17.51 -22.96
N MET A 136 -13.93 16.56 -23.66
CA MET A 136 -13.39 16.79 -25.00
C MET A 136 -14.49 17.23 -25.96
N LEU A 137 -15.62 16.52 -26.02
CA LEU A 137 -16.76 16.86 -26.86
C LEU A 137 -17.41 18.20 -26.51
N ALA A 138 -17.43 18.54 -25.21
CA ALA A 138 -17.99 19.81 -24.74
C ALA A 138 -17.13 21.03 -25.09
N MET A 139 -15.79 20.83 -25.21
CA MET A 139 -14.84 21.90 -25.50
C MET A 139 -14.54 22.10 -26.97
N ILE A 140 -14.81 21.12 -27.80
CA ILE A 140 -14.50 21.13 -29.24
C ILE A 140 -15.79 21.33 -30.04
N ALA A 141 -15.72 22.24 -31.03
CA ALA A 141 -16.84 22.40 -31.95
C ALA A 141 -17.08 21.10 -32.76
N PRO A 142 -18.34 20.61 -32.89
CA PRO A 142 -18.62 19.33 -33.55
C PRO A 142 -18.05 19.21 -34.97
N GLN A 143 -17.91 20.33 -35.66
CA GLN A 143 -17.34 20.37 -37.01
C GLN A 143 -15.85 20.03 -37.05
N LEU A 144 -15.11 20.37 -35.95
CA LEU A 144 -13.70 20.03 -35.80
C LEU A 144 -13.50 18.55 -35.49
N PHE A 145 -14.45 17.94 -34.78
CA PHE A 145 -14.34 16.52 -34.39
C PHE A 145 -14.48 15.58 -35.63
N TRP A 146 -15.40 15.90 -36.55
CA TRP A 146 -15.66 15.10 -37.76
C TRP A 146 -14.86 15.57 -38.98
N GLY A 147 -14.06 16.62 -38.85
CA GLY A 147 -13.24 17.19 -39.92
C GLY A 147 -11.99 16.36 -40.22
N ILE A 148 -11.50 16.41 -41.45
CA ILE A 148 -10.20 15.87 -41.81
C ILE A 148 -9.13 16.91 -41.48
N HIS A 149 -8.24 16.56 -40.57
CA HIS A 149 -7.13 17.42 -40.14
C HIS A 149 -5.82 16.90 -40.70
N LEU A 150 -5.25 17.63 -41.68
CA LEU A 150 -3.95 17.32 -42.26
C LEU A 150 -2.90 18.33 -41.83
N GLY A 151 -1.65 17.87 -41.69
CA GLY A 151 -0.47 18.71 -41.37
C GLY A 151 0.04 18.57 -39.93
N GLU A 152 1.15 19.21 -39.68
CA GLU A 152 1.78 19.22 -38.35
C GLU A 152 0.87 19.84 -37.28
N GLY A 153 0.77 19.18 -36.15
CA GLY A 153 -0.09 19.64 -35.05
C GLY A 153 -1.60 19.38 -35.22
N ALA A 154 -2.04 18.62 -36.24
CA ALA A 154 -3.44 18.28 -36.47
C ALA A 154 -4.12 17.68 -35.25
N PHE A 155 -3.41 16.85 -34.48
CA PHE A 155 -3.88 16.26 -33.22
C PHE A 155 -4.25 17.30 -32.17
N TYR A 156 -3.46 18.37 -32.02
CA TYR A 156 -3.70 19.42 -31.01
C TYR A 156 -4.91 20.32 -31.35
N ARG A 157 -5.43 20.26 -32.56
CA ARG A 157 -6.70 20.92 -32.92
C ARG A 157 -7.89 20.21 -32.32
N ILE A 158 -7.79 18.88 -32.17
CA ILE A 158 -8.82 18.04 -31.58
C ILE A 158 -8.62 17.94 -30.06
N MET A 159 -7.37 17.83 -29.60
CA MET A 159 -7.06 17.70 -28.18
C MET A 159 -6.10 18.81 -27.75
N PRO A 160 -6.62 19.89 -27.16
CA PRO A 160 -5.79 21.01 -26.72
C PRO A 160 -4.71 20.56 -25.75
N HIS A 161 -3.48 21.07 -25.92
CA HIS A 161 -2.33 20.76 -25.05
C HIS A 161 -2.62 21.01 -23.56
N THR A 162 -3.40 22.05 -23.26
CA THR A 162 -3.81 22.39 -21.90
C THR A 162 -4.59 21.26 -21.23
N MET A 163 -5.47 20.58 -21.93
CA MET A 163 -6.23 19.41 -21.41
C MET A 163 -5.34 18.21 -21.20
N MET A 164 -4.43 17.95 -22.16
CA MET A 164 -3.46 16.85 -22.03
C MET A 164 -2.52 17.03 -20.83
N ALA A 165 -2.20 18.27 -20.48
CA ALA A 165 -1.35 18.57 -19.33
C ALA A 165 -2.15 18.64 -18.01
N ALA A 166 -3.30 19.32 -18.02
CA ALA A 166 -4.06 19.59 -16.79
C ALA A 166 -4.64 18.34 -16.15
N VAL A 167 -5.20 17.42 -16.94
CA VAL A 167 -5.83 16.20 -16.40
C VAL A 167 -4.80 15.27 -15.72
N PRO A 168 -3.68 14.88 -16.37
CA PRO A 168 -2.65 14.07 -15.71
C PRO A 168 -2.01 14.81 -14.52
N LEU A 169 -1.82 16.12 -14.61
CA LEU A 169 -1.25 16.92 -13.52
C LEU A 169 -2.17 16.90 -12.28
N ALA A 170 -3.48 17.07 -12.47
CA ALA A 170 -4.46 17.03 -11.40
C ALA A 170 -4.51 15.63 -10.74
N ILE A 171 -4.50 14.56 -11.54
CA ILE A 171 -4.46 13.19 -11.07
C ILE A 171 -3.16 12.93 -10.30
N SER A 172 -2.02 13.35 -10.83
CA SER A 172 -0.71 13.19 -10.18
C SER A 172 -0.63 13.95 -8.85
N ALA A 173 -1.17 15.17 -8.81
CA ALA A 173 -1.25 15.95 -7.57
C ALA A 173 -2.12 15.25 -6.52
N PHE A 174 -3.28 14.72 -6.91
CA PHE A 174 -4.16 13.96 -6.02
C PHE A 174 -3.45 12.70 -5.48
N VAL A 175 -2.78 11.94 -6.34
CA VAL A 175 -2.02 10.73 -5.94
C VAL A 175 -0.89 11.09 -4.97
N LEU A 176 -0.14 12.16 -5.25
CA LEU A 176 0.93 12.64 -4.36
C LEU A 176 0.39 13.03 -2.98
N VAL A 177 -0.69 13.79 -2.92
CA VAL A 177 -1.34 14.19 -1.66
C VAL A 177 -1.82 12.96 -0.91
N SER A 178 -2.50 12.03 -1.59
CA SER A 178 -2.99 10.77 -0.98
C SER A 178 -1.83 9.95 -0.41
N PHE A 179 -0.74 9.84 -1.14
CA PHE A 179 0.46 9.12 -0.70
C PHE A 179 1.12 9.78 0.52
N ILE A 180 1.31 11.09 0.50
CA ILE A 180 1.92 11.84 1.61
C ILE A 180 1.07 11.72 2.88
N LEU A 181 -0.25 11.84 2.77
CA LEU A 181 -1.16 11.73 3.92
C LEU A 181 -1.20 10.29 4.47
N GLY A 182 -1.27 9.29 3.59
CA GLY A 182 -1.20 7.88 3.99
C GLY A 182 0.12 7.54 4.66
N TRP A 183 1.23 8.00 4.10
CA TRP A 183 2.56 7.81 4.69
C TRP A 183 2.69 8.48 6.06
N ARG A 184 2.22 9.72 6.21
CA ARG A 184 2.22 10.40 7.52
C ARG A 184 1.41 9.65 8.58
N ARG A 185 0.23 9.13 8.22
CA ARG A 185 -0.60 8.30 9.11
C ARG A 185 0.13 7.02 9.54
N TYR A 186 0.69 6.30 8.57
CA TYR A 186 1.49 5.11 8.83
C TYR A 186 2.65 5.39 9.77
N TRP A 187 3.42 6.43 9.49
CA TRP A 187 4.60 6.81 10.28
C TRP A 187 4.25 7.18 11.72
N SER A 188 3.19 7.94 11.91
CA SER A 188 2.73 8.31 13.26
C SER A 188 2.22 7.11 14.06
N HIS A 189 1.64 6.11 13.40
CA HIS A 189 1.07 4.94 14.05
C HIS A 189 2.14 3.88 14.40
N THR A 190 3.13 3.69 13.55
CA THR A 190 4.22 2.74 13.82
C THR A 190 5.23 3.23 14.86
N GLY A 191 5.10 4.47 15.34
CA GLY A 191 6.00 5.05 16.33
C GLY A 191 7.45 5.17 15.85
N ALA A 192 7.66 5.09 14.54
CA ALA A 192 8.99 5.18 13.96
C ALA A 192 9.57 6.59 14.16
N GLU A 193 10.77 6.66 14.72
CA GLU A 193 11.53 7.91 14.77
C GLU A 193 11.96 8.31 13.36
N TRP A 194 12.04 9.63 13.11
CA TRP A 194 12.58 10.11 11.85
C TRP A 194 14.06 9.71 11.79
N GLY A 195 14.36 8.75 10.89
CA GLY A 195 15.73 8.38 10.58
C GLY A 195 16.48 9.55 9.94
N TRP A 196 17.79 9.54 10.03
CA TRP A 196 18.60 10.57 9.41
C TRP A 196 18.87 10.22 7.93
N PHE A 197 19.42 11.19 7.20
CA PHE A 197 19.74 11.06 5.77
C PHE A 197 20.51 9.76 5.39
N PRO A 198 21.47 9.26 6.18
CA PRO A 198 22.10 7.96 5.96
C PRO A 198 21.12 6.78 5.93
N ASP A 199 20.12 6.77 6.82
CA ASP A 199 19.12 5.70 6.86
C ASP A 199 18.24 5.67 5.60
N LEU A 200 17.97 6.86 5.04
CA LEU A 200 17.26 6.98 3.76
C LEU A 200 18.10 6.43 2.60
N VAL A 201 19.40 6.73 2.58
CA VAL A 201 20.32 6.21 1.57
C VAL A 201 20.41 4.69 1.64
N ASP A 202 20.57 4.15 2.85
CA ASP A 202 20.58 2.69 3.10
C ASP A 202 19.27 2.03 2.66
N ALA A 203 18.12 2.64 2.94
CA ALA A 203 16.81 2.13 2.52
C ALA A 203 16.66 2.13 0.99
N VAL A 204 17.12 3.19 0.31
CA VAL A 204 17.11 3.28 -1.15
C VAL A 204 18.07 2.24 -1.76
N GLU A 205 19.27 2.11 -1.22
CA GLU A 205 20.24 1.11 -1.67
C GLU A 205 19.70 -0.32 -1.47
N ALA A 206 19.17 -0.63 -0.29
CA ALA A 206 18.59 -1.94 -0.01
C ALA A 206 17.41 -2.27 -0.95
N SER A 207 16.60 -1.26 -1.29
CA SER A 207 15.48 -1.41 -2.23
C SER A 207 15.97 -1.60 -3.67
N ALA A 208 16.97 -0.84 -4.10
CA ALA A 208 17.53 -0.90 -5.45
C ALA A 208 18.33 -2.20 -5.70
N THR A 209 19.01 -2.69 -4.67
CA THR A 209 19.81 -3.93 -4.75
C THR A 209 19.02 -5.19 -4.43
N LEU A 210 17.74 -5.05 -4.00
CA LEU A 210 16.89 -6.16 -3.55
C LEU A 210 17.57 -7.00 -2.45
N ARG A 211 18.38 -6.36 -1.58
CA ARG A 211 19.28 -6.99 -0.60
C ARG A 211 18.59 -8.06 0.26
N HIS A 212 17.30 -7.91 0.55
CA HIS A 212 16.57 -8.79 1.47
C HIS A 212 15.59 -9.75 0.78
N ILE A 213 15.61 -9.83 -0.56
CA ILE A 213 14.70 -10.72 -1.33
C ILE A 213 15.33 -12.08 -1.63
N GLY A 214 16.66 -12.18 -1.58
CA GLY A 214 17.41 -13.34 -2.04
C GLY A 214 17.45 -14.52 -1.07
N GLY A 215 17.00 -14.39 0.17
CA GLY A 215 17.18 -15.43 1.20
C GLY A 215 18.65 -15.83 1.25
N GLU A 216 19.48 -15.04 1.87
CA GLU A 216 20.88 -15.45 2.08
C GLU A 216 20.87 -16.68 2.99
N VAL A 217 21.17 -17.83 2.38
CA VAL A 217 21.48 -19.09 3.05
C VAL A 217 22.95 -19.08 3.41
#